data_6db679ad64eda5f9d97d708eb37bc87a
#
_entry.id   6db679ad64eda5f9d97d708eb37bc87a
#
_cell.length_a   1.000
_cell.length_b   1.000
_cell.length_c   1.000
_cell.angle_alpha   90.00
_cell.angle_beta   90.00
_cell.angle_gamma   90.00
#
_symmetry.space_group_name_H-M   'P 1'
#
loop_
_entity.id
_entity.type
_entity.pdbx_description
1 polymer ?
#
loop_
_entity_poly.entity_id
_entity_poly.type
_entity_poly.pdbx_seq_one_letter_code
_entity_poly.pdbx_strand_id
1 'polypeptide(L)'
;MKTFKQFNEQSYSGTPFGTIHPMADLNAAAGDAKISKQDLDNVEKYADRLYKAVGIDVEFTRHFLDRVNDERNKKQITVAELIRMFKQSFKKYGKKIAQLGPDAEAVINDMQTDVNMPFALRWDNKNQELDLVAKTVMRKKNFATSNQKFQFK
;
A
#
# COMPACT_ATOMS: atom_id res chain seq x y z
N MET A 1 1.43 4.42 -19.69
CA MET A 1 1.10 4.52 -18.94
C MET A 1 1.14 4.95 -18.25
N LYS A 2 0.78 4.57 -18.19
CA LYS A 2 0.57 4.87 -17.55
C LYS A 2 0.42 5.22 -16.65
N THR A 3 0.14 5.22 -17.04
CA THR A 3 -0.28 5.34 -16.04
C THR A 3 -0.49 5.82 -15.50
N PHE A 4 -0.64 5.98 -15.79
CA PHE A 4 -1.25 6.13 -14.95
C PHE A 4 -0.96 6.76 -15.26
N LYS A 5 -1.07 6.48 -15.55
CA LYS A 5 -1.18 6.98 -15.42
C LYS A 5 -0.74 7.17 -15.84
N GLN A 6 -0.77 6.76 -15.81
CA GLN A 6 -0.63 6.80 -15.70
C GLN A 6 -0.54 6.85 -15.61
N PHE A 7 -0.42 6.88 -16.05
CA PHE A 7 -0.75 6.82 -15.43
C PHE A 7 -0.43 7.17 -15.78
N ASN A 8 -0.68 6.90 -16.22
CA ASN A 8 -0.87 7.12 -15.94
C ASN A 8 -0.29 7.40 -16.48
N GLU A 9 -0.63 7.02 -16.98
CA GLU A 9 -0.52 7.17 -17.02
C GLU A 9 -0.26 7.15 -17.66
N GLN A 10 -0.22 7.14 -18.18
CA GLN A 10 -0.29 6.98 -18.35
C GLN A 10 -0.31 7.00 -18.44
N SER A 11 -0.25 7.29 -19.01
CA SER A 11 -0.71 7.13 -18.67
C SER A 11 -0.66 7.28 -18.74
N TYR A 12 -1.13 7.12 -18.92
CA TYR A 12 -1.61 7.06 -18.41
C TYR A 12 -1.23 7.56 -19.05
N SER A 13 -1.29 7.97 -19.51
CA SER A 13 -1.51 7.96 -19.52
C SER A 13 -1.41 8.18 -19.40
N GLY A 14 -1.37 8.84 -20.02
CA GLY A 14 -1.95 8.61 -19.51
C GLY A 14 -1.68 8.73 -19.06
N THR A 15 -1.79 8.78 -18.90
CA THR A 15 -2.13 8.58 -18.04
C THR A 15 -1.60 8.54 -17.54
N PRO A 16 -1.63 8.94 -17.86
CA PRO A 16 -1.73 8.56 -16.88
C PRO A 16 -1.54 8.48 -16.51
N PHE A 17 -1.83 8.79 -16.60
CA PHE A 17 -2.28 8.34 -15.64
C PHE A 17 -2.39 8.44 -15.88
N GLY A 18 -2.47 8.86 -16.63
CA GLY A 18 -3.11 8.46 -16.20
C GLY A 18 -3.28 8.30 -16.29
N THR A 19 -3.64 8.40 -16.38
CA THR A 19 -4.17 7.83 -15.85
C THR A 19 -4.48 7.52 -15.83
N ILE A 20 -4.62 7.69 -15.80
CA ILE A 20 -5.17 7.11 -15.31
C ILE A 20 -5.60 7.11 -15.47
N HIS A 21 -5.89 7.19 -15.41
CA HIS A 21 -6.70 6.80 -14.93
C HIS A 21 -7.17 6.62 -14.92
N PRO A 22 -7.26 7.24 -15.43
CA PRO A 22 -8.47 7.00 -15.07
C PRO A 22 -8.91 6.37 -14.08
N MET A 23 -9.02 6.73 -13.41
CA MET A 23 -9.18 5.99 -12.24
C MET A 23 -10.23 6.49 -11.33
N ALA A 24 -10.64 7.68 -11.53
CA ALA A 24 -11.65 8.31 -10.68
C ALA A 24 -12.98 7.59 -10.75
N ASP A 25 -13.37 7.23 -11.92
CA ASP A 25 -14.64 6.53 -12.09
C ASP A 25 -14.60 5.14 -11.53
N LEU A 26 -13.46 4.51 -11.64
CA LEU A 26 -13.25 3.24 -11.01
C LEU A 26 -13.50 3.32 -9.54
N ASN A 27 -13.00 4.35 -8.93
CA ASN A 27 -13.14 4.49 -7.49
C ASN A 27 -14.58 4.65 -7.07
N ALA A 28 -15.34 5.42 -7.81
CA ALA A 28 -16.73 5.64 -7.49
C ALA A 28 -17.54 4.34 -7.65
N ALA A 29 -17.30 3.64 -8.74
CA ALA A 29 -18.02 2.40 -9.01
C ALA A 29 -17.50 1.24 -8.19
N ALA A 30 -16.22 1.27 -7.86
CA ALA A 30 -15.56 0.18 -7.19
C ALA A 30 -15.52 0.32 -5.67
N GLY A 31 -16.16 1.35 -5.12
CA GLY A 31 -16.11 1.58 -3.67
C GLY A 31 -16.55 0.39 -2.84
N ASP A 32 -17.49 -0.38 -3.35
CA ASP A 32 -17.99 -1.57 -2.67
C ASP A 32 -17.47 -2.86 -3.30
N ALA A 33 -16.68 -2.77 -4.34
CA ALA A 33 -16.16 -3.93 -5.04
C ALA A 33 -14.91 -4.47 -4.38
N LYS A 34 -14.78 -5.77 -4.36
CA LYS A 34 -13.58 -6.42 -3.84
C LYS A 34 -12.38 -6.10 -4.72
N ILE A 35 -11.23 -6.07 -4.09
CA ILE A 35 -9.98 -5.84 -4.80
C ILE A 35 -9.57 -7.13 -5.50
N SER A 36 -9.26 -7.05 -6.78
CA SER A 36 -8.79 -8.20 -7.54
C SER A 36 -7.28 -8.36 -7.36
N LYS A 37 -6.77 -9.51 -7.78
CA LYS A 37 -5.32 -9.73 -7.77
C LYS A 37 -4.62 -8.72 -8.67
N GLN A 38 -5.22 -8.41 -9.82
CA GLN A 38 -4.66 -7.41 -10.73
C GLN A 38 -4.58 -6.03 -10.08
N ASP A 39 -5.63 -5.66 -9.36
CA ASP A 39 -5.65 -4.40 -8.61
C ASP A 39 -4.51 -4.36 -7.59
N LEU A 40 -4.33 -5.46 -6.88
CA LEU A 40 -3.28 -5.54 -5.86
C LEU A 40 -1.89 -5.48 -6.49
N ASP A 41 -1.71 -6.13 -7.64
CA ASP A 41 -0.44 -6.07 -8.37
C ASP A 41 -0.12 -4.63 -8.78
N ASN A 42 -1.14 -3.88 -9.20
CA ASN A 42 -0.96 -2.48 -9.57
C ASN A 42 -0.58 -1.63 -8.36
N VAL A 43 -1.19 -1.89 -7.21
CA VAL A 43 -0.83 -1.20 -5.96
C VAL A 43 0.61 -1.52 -5.59
N GLU A 44 1.02 -2.77 -5.72
CA GLU A 44 2.38 -3.19 -5.42
C GLU A 44 3.39 -2.45 -6.29
N LYS A 45 3.14 -2.35 -7.57
CA LYS A 45 4.02 -1.62 -8.49
C LYS A 45 4.13 -0.15 -8.12
N TYR A 46 3.03 0.45 -7.74
CA TYR A 46 3.03 1.84 -7.30
C TYR A 46 3.88 2.02 -6.05
N ALA A 47 3.66 1.15 -5.06
CA ALA A 47 4.39 1.21 -3.80
C ALA A 47 5.90 0.97 -4.01
N ASP A 48 6.25 0.02 -4.86
CA ASP A 48 7.64 -0.26 -5.21
C ASP A 48 8.32 0.98 -5.78
N ARG A 49 7.62 1.66 -6.67
CA ARG A 49 8.17 2.85 -7.31
C ARG A 49 8.47 3.96 -6.31
N LEU A 50 7.56 4.13 -5.33
CA LEU A 50 7.76 5.13 -4.28
C LEU A 50 8.92 4.76 -3.37
N TYR A 51 8.88 3.55 -2.83
CA TYR A 51 9.83 3.13 -1.80
C TYR A 51 11.22 2.83 -2.35
N LYS A 52 11.35 2.66 -3.64
CA LYS A 52 12.65 2.49 -4.28
C LYS A 52 13.59 3.65 -3.96
N ALA A 53 13.05 4.84 -3.79
CA ALA A 53 13.85 6.02 -3.47
C ALA A 53 14.63 5.87 -2.15
N VAL A 54 14.15 4.99 -1.26
CA VAL A 54 14.84 4.73 0.00
C VAL A 54 15.38 3.29 0.07
N GLY A 55 15.49 2.63 -1.08
CA GLY A 55 16.10 1.30 -1.17
C GLY A 55 15.22 0.16 -0.69
N ILE A 56 13.92 0.34 -0.74
CA ILE A 56 12.97 -0.66 -0.26
C ILE A 56 12.13 -1.19 -1.42
N ASP A 57 12.00 -2.52 -1.46
CA ASP A 57 11.07 -3.21 -2.34
C ASP A 57 9.82 -3.59 -1.53
N VAL A 58 8.63 -3.37 -2.08
CA VAL A 58 7.38 -3.66 -1.38
C VAL A 58 6.79 -4.97 -1.89
N GLU A 59 6.38 -5.82 -0.97
CA GLU A 59 5.75 -7.10 -1.30
C GLU A 59 4.53 -7.32 -0.43
N PHE A 60 3.57 -8.09 -0.94
CA PHE A 60 2.40 -8.50 -0.17
C PHE A 60 2.47 -9.99 0.10
N THR A 61 2.04 -10.41 1.28
CA THR A 61 1.94 -11.83 1.59
C THR A 61 0.81 -12.46 0.77
N ARG A 62 0.84 -13.77 0.70
CA ARG A 62 -0.16 -14.55 -0.03
C ARG A 62 -1.58 -14.30 0.49
N HIS A 63 -1.71 -14.03 1.77
CA HIS A 63 -3.02 -13.83 2.39
C HIS A 63 -3.51 -12.39 2.39
N PHE A 64 -2.68 -11.46 1.90
CA PHE A 64 -3.05 -10.04 1.93
C PHE A 64 -4.33 -9.78 1.16
N LEU A 65 -4.49 -10.39 -0.01
CA LEU A 65 -5.67 -10.20 -0.83
C LEU A 65 -6.94 -10.64 -0.10
N ASP A 66 -6.88 -11.78 0.57
CA ASP A 66 -8.01 -12.28 1.34
C ASP A 66 -8.36 -11.34 2.49
N ARG A 67 -7.35 -10.79 3.13
CA ARG A 67 -7.55 -9.90 4.27
C ARG A 67 -8.15 -8.56 3.86
N VAL A 68 -7.69 -8.02 2.74
CA VAL A 68 -8.20 -6.74 2.27
C VAL A 68 -9.68 -6.85 1.88
N ASN A 69 -10.11 -8.03 1.48
CA ASN A 69 -11.49 -8.30 1.07
C ASN A 69 -12.32 -8.96 2.17
N ASP A 70 -11.78 -9.08 3.38
CA ASP A 70 -12.45 -9.76 4.49
C ASP A 70 -13.66 -8.97 4.97
N GLU A 71 -14.78 -9.64 5.18
CA GLU A 71 -16.01 -9.03 5.65
C GLU A 71 -15.86 -8.39 7.02
N ARG A 72 -14.89 -8.84 7.82
CA ARG A 72 -14.63 -8.26 9.14
C ARG A 72 -14.21 -6.80 9.08
N ASN A 73 -13.80 -6.33 7.89
CA ASN A 73 -13.49 -4.90 7.70
C ASN A 73 -14.77 -4.06 7.68
N LYS A 74 -15.92 -4.66 7.55
CA LYS A 74 -17.26 -4.06 7.52
C LYS A 74 -17.47 -3.20 6.27
N LYS A 75 -16.58 -2.28 6.02
CA LYS A 75 -16.58 -1.47 4.82
C LYS A 75 -15.40 -1.89 3.96
N GLN A 76 -15.63 -2.13 2.68
CA GLN A 76 -14.58 -2.57 1.77
C GLN A 76 -13.41 -1.61 1.78
N ILE A 77 -12.21 -2.16 1.94
CA ILE A 77 -10.98 -1.39 1.77
C ILE A 77 -10.77 -1.21 0.27
N THR A 78 -10.52 0.01 -0.16
CA THR A 78 -10.43 0.34 -1.58
C THR A 78 -9.00 0.46 -2.06
N VAL A 79 -8.82 0.36 -3.37
CA VAL A 79 -7.52 0.61 -4.01
C VAL A 79 -7.02 2.00 -3.64
N ALA A 80 -7.91 2.99 -3.67
CA ALA A 80 -7.53 4.37 -3.35
C ALA A 80 -7.00 4.48 -1.92
N GLU A 81 -7.61 3.76 -0.98
CA GLU A 81 -7.16 3.77 0.40
C GLU A 81 -5.77 3.12 0.55
N LEU A 82 -5.52 2.05 -0.17
CA LEU A 82 -4.19 1.41 -0.14
C LEU A 82 -3.13 2.33 -0.75
N ILE A 83 -3.43 2.96 -1.88
CA ILE A 83 -2.53 3.91 -2.52
C ILE A 83 -2.21 5.05 -1.57
N ARG A 84 -3.23 5.59 -0.90
CA ARG A 84 -3.06 6.64 0.08
C ARG A 84 -2.13 6.21 1.21
N MET A 85 -2.25 4.98 1.69
CA MET A 85 -1.40 4.48 2.75
C MET A 85 0.08 4.49 2.35
N PHE A 86 0.38 3.99 1.16
CA PHE A 86 1.76 3.98 0.70
C PHE A 86 2.28 5.38 0.41
N LYS A 87 1.47 6.21 -0.21
CA LYS A 87 1.87 7.57 -0.54
C LYS A 87 2.16 8.39 0.72
N GLN A 88 1.25 8.38 1.68
CA GLN A 88 1.40 9.18 2.89
C GLN A 88 2.48 8.63 3.81
N SER A 89 2.57 7.32 3.95
CA SER A 89 3.60 6.72 4.78
C SER A 89 4.99 7.01 4.22
N PHE A 90 5.15 6.90 2.91
CA PHE A 90 6.42 7.23 2.28
C PHE A 90 6.78 8.70 2.47
N LYS A 91 5.82 9.58 2.23
CA LYS A 91 6.05 11.02 2.32
C LYS A 91 6.47 11.44 3.73
N LYS A 92 5.82 10.88 4.74
CA LYS A 92 6.10 11.27 6.13
C LYS A 92 7.20 10.44 6.78
N TYR A 93 7.31 9.17 6.44
CA TYR A 93 8.14 8.24 7.19
C TYR A 93 9.07 7.39 6.35
N GLY A 94 9.16 7.62 5.05
CA GLY A 94 9.94 6.76 4.18
C GLY A 94 11.35 6.50 4.69
N LYS A 95 12.07 7.56 5.07
CA LYS A 95 13.43 7.44 5.57
C LYS A 95 13.48 6.74 6.92
N LYS A 96 12.54 7.05 7.80
CA LYS A 96 12.47 6.43 9.13
C LYS A 96 12.23 4.93 9.02
N ILE A 97 11.33 4.54 8.12
CA ILE A 97 11.05 3.13 7.90
C ILE A 97 12.30 2.42 7.40
N ALA A 98 13.01 3.02 6.43
CA ALA A 98 14.25 2.43 5.93
C ALA A 98 15.31 2.29 7.01
N GLN A 99 15.32 3.18 7.98
CA GLN A 99 16.31 3.17 9.06
C GLN A 99 16.00 2.12 10.13
N LEU A 100 14.81 1.53 10.15
CA LEU A 100 14.48 0.48 11.11
C LEU A 100 15.37 -0.75 10.94
N GLY A 101 15.76 -1.01 9.71
CA GLY A 101 16.64 -2.13 9.41
C GLY A 101 15.93 -3.47 9.31
N PRO A 102 16.69 -4.53 8.95
CA PRO A 102 16.10 -5.86 8.78
C PRO A 102 15.49 -6.38 10.07
N ASP A 103 14.47 -7.21 9.92
CA ASP A 103 13.75 -7.89 11.00
C ASP A 103 12.89 -6.99 11.87
N ALA A 104 12.78 -5.71 11.54
CA ALA A 104 11.88 -4.81 12.26
C ALA A 104 10.43 -5.10 11.84
N GLU A 105 9.52 -4.89 12.78
CA GLU A 105 8.08 -4.99 12.54
C GLU A 105 7.41 -3.71 13.00
N ALA A 106 6.44 -3.25 12.21
CA ALA A 106 5.73 -2.02 12.51
C ALA A 106 4.37 -2.02 11.83
N VAL A 107 3.61 -0.96 12.03
CA VAL A 107 2.28 -0.82 11.46
C VAL A 107 2.15 0.54 10.82
N ILE A 108 1.62 0.59 9.60
CA ILE A 108 1.21 1.84 8.98
C ILE A 108 -0.28 2.01 9.30
N ASN A 109 -0.63 3.16 9.84
CA ASN A 109 -2.00 3.42 10.28
C ASN A 109 -2.53 4.72 9.69
N ASP A 110 -3.62 4.62 8.92
CA ASP A 110 -4.32 5.79 8.40
C ASP A 110 -5.42 6.15 9.40
N MET A 111 -5.23 7.22 10.13
CA MET A 111 -6.16 7.64 11.17
C MET A 111 -7.48 8.16 10.61
N GLN A 112 -7.50 8.50 9.34
CA GLN A 112 -8.72 9.01 8.71
C GLN A 112 -9.66 7.89 8.28
N THR A 113 -9.11 6.77 7.81
CA THR A 113 -9.90 5.64 7.32
C THR A 113 -9.93 4.46 8.28
N ASP A 114 -9.13 4.51 9.34
CA ASP A 114 -8.96 3.42 10.32
C ASP A 114 -8.35 2.16 9.71
N VAL A 115 -7.68 2.28 8.57
CA VAL A 115 -7.01 1.15 7.93
C VAL A 115 -5.61 1.00 8.53
N ASN A 116 -5.29 -0.24 8.90
CA ASN A 116 -4.00 -0.60 9.50
C ASN A 116 -3.32 -1.65 8.65
N MET A 117 -2.02 -1.46 8.43
CA MET A 117 -1.24 -2.41 7.63
C MET A 117 0.04 -2.79 8.36
N PRO A 118 0.00 -3.89 9.12
CA PRO A 118 1.22 -4.43 9.72
C PRO A 118 2.20 -4.90 8.66
N PHE A 119 3.48 -4.64 8.88
CA PHE A 119 4.51 -5.07 7.95
C PHE A 119 5.77 -5.47 8.71
N ALA A 120 6.62 -6.22 8.01
CA ALA A 120 7.94 -6.59 8.49
C ALA A 120 8.97 -6.19 7.43
N LEU A 121 10.16 -5.82 7.88
CA LEU A 121 11.28 -5.56 6.99
C LEU A 121 12.17 -6.79 6.94
N ARG A 122 12.64 -7.15 5.76
CA ARG A 122 13.45 -8.33 5.56
C ARG A 122 14.55 -8.05 4.57
N TRP A 123 15.75 -8.53 4.86
CA TRP A 123 16.86 -8.35 3.93
C TRP A 123 16.83 -9.43 2.85
N ASP A 124 16.88 -9.00 1.61
CA ASP A 124 16.94 -9.90 0.45
C ASP A 124 18.39 -9.96 -0.02
N ASN A 125 19.05 -11.07 0.31
CA ASN A 125 20.45 -11.27 -0.08
C ASN A 125 20.64 -11.39 -1.58
N LYS A 126 19.65 -11.92 -2.26
CA LYS A 126 19.72 -12.15 -3.71
C LYS A 126 19.79 -10.85 -4.47
N ASN A 127 18.91 -9.91 -4.11
CA ASN A 127 18.82 -8.61 -4.79
C ASN A 127 19.53 -7.49 -4.04
N GLN A 128 20.11 -7.79 -2.88
CA GLN A 128 20.82 -6.82 -2.06
C GLN A 128 19.95 -5.61 -1.75
N GLU A 129 18.74 -5.87 -1.29
CA GLU A 129 17.80 -4.81 -0.97
C GLU A 129 16.96 -5.17 0.25
N LEU A 130 16.31 -4.16 0.83
CA LEU A 130 15.43 -4.34 1.98
C LEU A 130 14.01 -4.49 1.47
N ASP A 131 13.32 -5.55 1.88
CA ASP A 131 11.94 -5.77 1.49
C ASP A 131 11.00 -5.32 2.61
N LEU A 132 9.97 -4.56 2.25
CA LEU A 132 8.85 -4.26 3.13
C LEU A 132 7.76 -5.26 2.78
N VAL A 133 7.51 -6.20 3.68
CA VAL A 133 6.50 -7.24 3.46
C VAL A 133 5.23 -6.85 4.21
N ALA A 134 4.21 -6.43 3.46
CA ALA A 134 2.91 -6.11 4.03
C ALA A 134 2.24 -7.42 4.42
N LYS A 135 2.12 -7.67 5.72
CA LYS A 135 1.69 -8.97 6.24
C LYS A 135 0.18 -9.15 6.15
N THR A 136 -0.55 -8.10 6.43
CA THR A 136 -2.00 -8.13 6.42
C THR A 136 -2.51 -6.69 6.42
N VAL A 137 -3.83 -6.53 6.35
CA VAL A 137 -4.46 -5.22 6.39
C VAL A 137 -5.84 -5.39 7.02
N MET A 138 -6.27 -4.39 7.77
CA MET A 138 -7.58 -4.43 8.39
C MET A 138 -8.08 -3.03 8.67
N ARG A 139 -9.39 -2.83 8.56
CA ARG A 139 -10.03 -1.61 8.98
C ARG A 139 -10.51 -1.81 10.43
N LYS A 140 -9.82 -1.17 11.36
CA LYS A 140 -10.16 -1.31 12.77
C LYS A 140 -9.80 -0.05 13.52
N LYS A 141 -10.78 0.54 14.18
CA LYS A 141 -10.56 1.72 15.00
C LYS A 141 -9.80 1.33 16.27
N ASN A 142 -8.90 2.21 16.69
CA ASN A 142 -8.11 2.01 17.92
C ASN A 142 -7.33 0.69 17.90
N PHE A 143 -6.74 0.38 16.76
CA PHE A 143 -5.94 -0.82 16.60
C PHE A 143 -4.79 -0.84 17.60
N ALA A 144 -4.75 -1.86 18.45
CA ALA A 144 -3.73 -2.00 19.48
C ALA A 144 -2.58 -2.89 18.99
N THR A 145 -1.36 -2.45 19.22
CA THR A 145 -0.17 -3.22 18.88
C THR A 145 0.98 -2.79 19.78
N SER A 146 1.89 -3.73 20.07
CA SER A 146 3.12 -3.43 20.78
C SER A 146 4.18 -2.91 19.82
N ASN A 147 3.97 -3.04 18.51
CA ASN A 147 4.92 -2.57 17.50
C ASN A 147 4.73 -1.07 17.26
N GLN A 148 5.76 -0.44 16.71
CA GLN A 148 5.69 0.97 16.37
C GLN A 148 4.62 1.22 15.33
N LYS A 149 3.85 2.29 15.51
CA LYS A 149 2.87 2.72 14.53
C LYS A 149 3.36 3.97 13.81
N PHE A 150 3.30 3.94 12.49
CA PHE A 150 3.54 5.10 11.65
C PHE A 150 2.19 5.65 11.24
N GLN A 151 1.73 6.65 11.96
CA GLN A 151 0.38 7.18 11.82
C GLN A 151 0.36 8.45 10.99
N PHE A 152 -0.68 8.60 10.19
CA PHE A 152 -0.94 9.83 9.45
C PHE A 152 -2.44 10.07 9.35
N LYS A 153 -2.79 11.29 8.97
CA LYS A 153 -4.20 11.68 8.92
C LYS A 153 -4.57 12.33 7.61
#